data_e257e3f2649049b67bbdde009e2c9fe6
#
_entry.id   e257e3f2649049b67bbdde009e2c9fe6
#
_cell.length_a   1.000
_cell.length_b   1.000
_cell.length_c   1.000
_cell.angle_alpha   90.00
_cell.angle_beta   90.00
_cell.angle_gamma   90.00
#
_symmetry.space_group_name_H-M   'P 1'
#
loop_
_entity.id
_entity.type
_entity.pdbx_description
1 polymer ?
#
loop_
_entity_poly.entity_id
_entity_poly.type
_entity_poly.pdbx_seq_one_letter_code
_entity_poly.pdbx_strand_id
1 'polypeptide(L)' 'MKYIVTVKPGTSQEKIIETAENELTVYLRAKPHDGEANDALIRLISKHFKVPKTSIIIPHGQKSRKKIIEF' A
#
# COMPACT_ATOMS: atom_id res chain seq x y z
N MET A 1 11.89 5.62 -5.59
CA MET A 1 10.66 5.78 -6.40
C MET A 1 9.50 6.12 -5.50
N LYS A 2 8.61 6.96 -5.96
CA LYS A 2 7.40 7.34 -5.23
C LYS A 2 6.17 6.89 -5.98
N TYR A 3 5.20 6.33 -5.25
CA TYR A 3 3.92 5.93 -5.80
C TYR A 3 2.80 6.50 -4.97
N ILE A 4 1.74 6.93 -5.64
CA ILE A 4 0.48 7.30 -4.99
C ILE A 4 -0.36 6.05 -4.94
N VAL A 5 -0.72 5.62 -3.73
CA VAL A 5 -1.45 4.38 -3.53
C VAL A 5 -2.83 4.69 -2.97
N THR A 6 -3.86 4.23 -3.66
CA THR A 6 -5.22 4.26 -3.14
C THR A 6 -5.48 2.92 -2.46
N VAL A 7 -5.74 2.95 -1.16
CA VAL A 7 -5.95 1.73 -0.37
C VAL A 7 -7.45 1.47 -0.25
N LYS A 8 -7.85 0.25 -0.57
CA LYS A 8 -9.24 -0.20 -0.40
C LYS A 8 -9.28 -1.37 0.59
N PRO A 9 -9.46 -1.07 1.88
CA PRO A 9 -9.47 -2.10 2.92
C PRO A 9 -10.79 -2.86 2.96
N GLY A 10 -10.80 -3.96 3.69
CA GLY A 10 -12.00 -4.74 3.90
C GLY A 10 -12.51 -5.49 2.67
N THR A 11 -11.63 -5.77 1.70
CA THR A 11 -12.01 -6.50 0.48
C THR A 11 -11.84 -8.00 0.70
N SER A 12 -12.45 -8.79 -0.20
CA SER A 12 -12.35 -10.25 -0.12
C SER A 12 -11.04 -10.80 -0.67
N GLN A 13 -10.31 -10.01 -1.45
CA GLN A 13 -9.06 -10.43 -2.05
C GLN A 13 -8.02 -9.33 -1.94
N GLU A 14 -6.77 -9.73 -1.77
CA GLU A 14 -5.65 -8.79 -1.79
C GLU A 14 -5.05 -8.75 -3.19
N LYS A 15 -4.94 -7.55 -3.76
CA LYS A 15 -4.34 -7.39 -5.07
C LYS A 15 -3.88 -5.95 -5.28
N ILE A 16 -2.98 -5.78 -6.25
CA ILE A 16 -2.46 -4.47 -6.65
C ILE A 16 -2.79 -4.28 -8.13
N ILE A 17 -3.37 -3.12 -8.43
CA ILE A 17 -3.67 -2.72 -9.80
C ILE A 17 -2.94 -1.42 -10.10
N GLU A 18 -2.16 -1.40 -11.16
CA GLU A 18 -1.52 -0.17 -11.63
C GLU A 18 -2.53 0.61 -12.45
N THR A 19 -2.96 1.75 -11.91
CA THR A 19 -4.03 2.55 -12.54
C THR A 19 -3.50 3.65 -13.44
N ALA A 20 -2.27 4.11 -13.18
CA ALA A 20 -1.61 5.11 -13.99
C ALA A 20 -0.11 5.06 -13.68
N GLU A 21 0.66 5.89 -14.37
CA GLU A 21 2.09 6.00 -14.07
C GLU A 21 2.27 6.47 -12.64
N ASN A 22 3.00 5.70 -11.84
CA ASN A 22 3.26 5.97 -10.42
C ASN A 22 1.98 6.03 -9.55
N GLU A 23 0.90 5.39 -10.00
CA GLU A 23 -0.32 5.30 -9.22
C GLU A 23 -0.79 3.86 -9.14
N LEU A 24 -1.13 3.43 -7.93
CA LEU A 24 -1.59 2.07 -7.66
C LEU A 24 -2.90 2.10 -6.89
N THR A 25 -3.73 1.09 -7.12
CA THR A 25 -4.84 0.79 -6.25
C THR A 25 -4.56 -0.54 -5.59
N VAL A 26 -4.57 -0.58 -4.27
CA VAL A 26 -4.26 -1.77 -3.49
C VAL A 26 -5.48 -2.21 -2.71
N TYR A 27 -5.92 -3.44 -2.94
CA TYR A 27 -7.04 -4.04 -2.24
C TYR A 27 -6.50 -4.89 -1.11
N LEU A 28 -7.01 -4.65 0.11
CA LEU A 28 -6.55 -5.33 1.31
C LEU A 28 -7.71 -5.99 2.03
N ARG A 29 -7.45 -7.14 2.62
CA ARG A 29 -8.40 -7.79 3.52
C ARG A 29 -8.39 -7.14 4.89
N ALA A 30 -7.26 -6.58 5.30
CA ALA A 30 -7.10 -5.97 6.61
C ALA A 30 -8.05 -4.79 6.80
N LYS A 31 -8.46 -4.58 8.04
CA LYS A 31 -9.29 -3.43 8.38
C LYS A 31 -8.44 -2.18 8.46
N PRO A 32 -9.01 -0.99 8.20
CA PRO A 32 -8.22 0.24 8.13
C PRO A 32 -7.95 0.87 9.50
N HIS A 33 -7.35 0.13 10.42
CA HIS A 33 -7.03 0.66 11.73
C HIS A 33 -5.82 -0.03 12.33
N ASP A 34 -5.21 0.63 13.31
CA ASP A 34 -4.12 0.10 14.14
C ASP A 34 -2.90 -0.42 13.39
N GLY A 35 -2.60 0.17 12.26
CA GLY A 35 -1.42 -0.20 11.50
C GLY A 35 -1.54 -1.49 10.71
N GLU A 36 -2.62 -2.24 10.85
CA GLU A 36 -2.82 -3.50 10.11
C GLU A 36 -2.81 -3.27 8.60
N ALA A 37 -3.50 -2.23 8.14
CA ALA A 37 -3.56 -1.92 6.72
C ALA A 37 -2.17 -1.52 6.20
N ASN A 38 -1.40 -0.77 6.98
CA ASN A 38 -0.05 -0.38 6.59
C ASN A 38 0.87 -1.59 6.49
N ASP A 39 0.80 -2.51 7.45
CA ASP A 39 1.62 -3.73 7.42
C ASP A 39 1.27 -4.59 6.21
N ALA A 40 -0.02 -4.77 5.94
CA ALA A 40 -0.47 -5.52 4.78
C ALA A 40 -0.05 -4.85 3.47
N LEU A 41 -0.13 -3.52 3.42
CA LEU A 41 0.30 -2.74 2.26
C LEU A 41 1.79 -2.95 1.99
N ILE A 42 2.63 -2.84 3.00
CA ILE A 42 4.06 -3.04 2.87
C ILE A 42 4.36 -4.45 2.38
N ARG A 43 3.69 -5.45 2.94
CA ARG A 43 3.87 -6.83 2.53
C ARG A 43 3.53 -7.05 1.05
N LEU A 44 2.40 -6.49 0.60
CA LEU A 44 1.98 -6.62 -0.79
C LEU A 44 2.92 -5.89 -1.75
N ILE A 45 3.32 -4.68 -1.41
CA ILE A 45 4.24 -3.88 -2.23
C ILE A 45 5.58 -4.59 -2.34
N SER A 46 6.10 -5.10 -1.22
CA SER A 46 7.36 -5.84 -1.21
C SER A 46 7.32 -7.02 -2.19
N LYS A 47 6.22 -7.75 -2.18
CA LYS A 47 6.03 -8.91 -3.05
C LYS A 47 5.87 -8.52 -4.51
N HIS A 48 5.09 -7.48 -4.77
CA HIS A 48 4.78 -7.04 -6.13
C HIS A 48 6.00 -6.50 -6.86
N PHE A 49 6.78 -5.68 -6.18
CA PHE A 49 7.96 -5.05 -6.76
C PHE A 49 9.26 -5.78 -6.45
N LYS A 50 9.20 -6.85 -5.66
CA LYS A 50 10.37 -7.64 -5.28
C LYS A 50 11.44 -6.81 -4.60
N VAL A 51 11.01 -5.96 -3.68
CA VAL A 51 11.91 -5.13 -2.87
C VAL A 51 11.77 -5.51 -1.40
N PRO A 52 12.84 -5.34 -0.59
CA PRO A 52 12.76 -5.64 0.83
C PRO A 52 11.74 -4.77 1.55
N LYS A 53 11.05 -5.34 2.53
CA LYS A 53 10.09 -4.57 3.33
C LYS A 53 10.76 -3.37 4.00
N THR A 54 12.01 -3.52 4.40
CA THR A 54 12.75 -2.47 5.07
C THR A 54 13.06 -1.27 4.18
N SER A 55 12.97 -1.42 2.87
CA SER A 55 13.20 -0.31 1.94
C SER A 55 11.94 0.49 1.64
N ILE A 56 10.78 0.00 2.09
CA ILE A 56 9.51 0.65 1.81
C ILE A 56 9.19 1.63 2.94
N ILE A 57 8.97 2.89 2.58
CA ILE A 57 8.71 3.96 3.54
C ILE A 57 7.34 4.54 3.27
N ILE A 58 6.51 4.63 4.32
CA ILE A 58 5.24 5.33 4.29
C ILE A 58 5.42 6.55 5.20
N PRO A 59 5.46 7.77 4.65
CA PRO A 59 5.64 8.97 5.47
C PRO A 59 4.53 9.14 6.51
N HIS A 60 4.88 9.77 7.62
CA HIS A 60 3.95 9.98 8.73
C HIS A 60 2.81 10.93 8.38
N GLY A 61 1.72 10.84 9.15
CA GLY A 61 0.61 11.78 9.06
C GLY A 61 -0.41 11.49 7.99
N GLN A 62 -0.25 10.42 7.24
CA GLN A 62 -1.18 10.06 6.19
C GLN A 62 -2.31 9.21 6.77
N LYS A 63 -3.48 9.83 6.93
CA LYS A 63 -4.65 9.17 7.50
C LYS A 63 -5.73 8.87 6.48
N SER A 64 -5.55 9.30 5.23
CA SER A 64 -6.52 9.06 4.18
C SER A 64 -6.28 7.71 3.51
N ARG A 65 -7.21 7.32 2.64
CA ARG A 65 -7.06 6.10 1.86
C ARG A 65 -6.02 6.24 0.76
N LYS A 66 -5.64 7.47 0.41
CA LYS A 66 -4.54 7.72 -0.50
C LYS A 66 -3.28 7.95 0.29
N LYS A 67 -2.24 7.21 -0.04
CA LYS A 67 -0.96 7.30 0.65
C LYS A 67 0.15 7.41 -0.37
N ILE A 68 1.22 8.08 0.03
CA ILE A 68 2.43 8.12 -0.78
C ILE A 68 3.39 7.10 -0.17
N ILE A 69 3.96 6.24 -1.00
CA ILE A 69 4.98 5.29 -0.55
C ILE A 69 6.25 5.54 -1.33
N GLU A 70 7.38 5.27 -0.69
CA GLU A 70 8.70 5.42 -1.30
C GLU A 70 9.50 4.13 -1.11
N PHE A 71 10.24 3.78 -2.13
CA PHE A 71 11.21 2.68 -2.06
C PHE A 71 12.26 2.72 -3.15
#